data_91e6b8683581fd79db5b86084630b3a5
#
_entry.id   91e6b8683581fd79db5b86084630b3a5
#
_cell.length_a   1.000
_cell.length_b   1.000
_cell.length_c   1.000
_cell.angle_alpha   90.00
_cell.angle_beta   90.00
_cell.angle_gamma   90.00
#
_symmetry.space_group_name_H-M   'P 1'
#
loop_
_entity.id
_entity.type
_entity.pdbx_description
1 polymer ?
#
loop_
_entity_poly.entity_id
_entity_poly.type
_entity_poly.pdbx_seq_one_letter_code
_entity_poly.pdbx_strand_id
1 'polypeptide(L)'
;MDSIMIYENIKNETFKRHIPIVKNIIATYGYPSIEKVGKESATNFFPLIQHADSDVNFQSNMLPIIKEQVEKGLINGADYAFLYDRIKVNTGKKQLYGTQLTYNEKHIAVPKPLKFKNGVNKRRAELGMESLEDYLNKATELHKIMNGLD
;
A
#
# COMPACT_ATOMS: atom_id res chain seq x y z
N MET A 1 13.23 -12.81 -22.68
CA MET A 1 12.91 -11.86 -21.61
C MET A 1 11.67 -12.41 -20.90
N ASP A 2 11.73 -12.62 -19.60
CA ASP A 2 10.64 -13.26 -18.83
C ASP A 2 9.38 -12.37 -18.90
N SER A 3 8.21 -12.97 -19.16
CA SER A 3 6.92 -12.27 -19.26
C SER A 3 6.57 -11.49 -17.98
N ILE A 4 7.00 -11.98 -16.82
CA ILE A 4 6.86 -11.30 -15.52
C ILE A 4 7.65 -9.99 -15.50
N MET A 5 8.89 -10.02 -16.00
CA MET A 5 9.75 -8.83 -16.06
C MET A 5 9.19 -7.76 -17.01
N ILE A 6 8.61 -8.17 -18.14
CA ILE A 6 7.93 -7.25 -19.08
C ILE A 6 6.73 -6.59 -18.39
N TYR A 7 5.89 -7.37 -17.73
CA TYR A 7 4.72 -6.87 -17.00
C TYR A 7 5.11 -5.86 -15.91
N GLU A 8 6.08 -6.20 -15.07
CA GLU A 8 6.55 -5.30 -14.00
C GLU A 8 7.11 -3.98 -14.58
N ASN A 9 7.85 -4.03 -15.68
CA ASN A 9 8.35 -2.82 -16.34
C ASN A 9 7.21 -1.95 -16.89
N ILE A 10 6.23 -2.54 -17.58
CA ILE A 10 5.06 -1.81 -18.09
C ILE A 10 4.27 -1.18 -16.96
N LYS A 11 4.04 -1.92 -15.89
CA LYS A 11 3.36 -1.44 -14.68
C LYS A 11 4.08 -0.23 -14.07
N ASN A 12 5.37 -0.34 -13.86
CA ASN A 12 6.18 0.72 -13.25
C ASN A 12 6.22 1.99 -14.10
N GLU A 13 6.41 1.86 -15.42
CA GLU A 13 6.38 3.00 -16.34
C GLU A 13 4.99 3.64 -16.42
N THR A 14 3.92 2.84 -16.31
CA THR A 14 2.55 3.36 -16.28
C THR A 14 2.32 4.21 -15.02
N PHE A 15 2.67 3.71 -13.85
CA PHE A 15 2.56 4.50 -12.61
C PHE A 15 3.42 5.76 -12.66
N LYS A 16 4.66 5.66 -13.15
CA LYS A 16 5.56 6.81 -13.29
C LYS A 16 4.97 7.92 -14.16
N ARG A 17 4.32 7.56 -15.27
CA ARG A 17 3.63 8.53 -16.15
C ARG A 17 2.43 9.20 -15.49
N HIS A 18 1.75 8.51 -14.55
CA HIS A 18 0.61 9.06 -13.85
C HIS A 18 0.98 10.05 -12.73
N ILE A 19 2.19 9.98 -12.16
CA ILE A 19 2.58 10.83 -11.02
C ILE A 19 2.37 12.34 -11.28
N PRO A 20 2.82 12.94 -12.41
CA PRO A 20 2.59 14.36 -12.67
C PRO A 20 1.10 14.71 -12.75
N ILE A 21 0.28 13.83 -13.32
CA ILE A 21 -1.16 14.02 -13.44
C ILE A 21 -1.81 14.01 -12.05
N VAL A 22 -1.47 13.01 -11.22
CA VAL A 22 -1.97 12.87 -9.86
C VAL A 22 -1.58 14.07 -8.99
N LYS A 23 -0.32 14.52 -9.08
CA LYS A 23 0.15 15.74 -8.41
C LYS A 23 -0.64 16.97 -8.82
N ASN A 24 -0.88 17.14 -10.12
CA ASN A 24 -1.65 18.29 -10.63
C ASN A 24 -3.10 18.26 -10.15
N ILE A 25 -3.75 17.09 -10.16
CA ILE A 25 -5.11 16.94 -9.62
C ILE A 25 -5.15 17.36 -8.14
N ILE A 26 -4.21 16.87 -7.33
CA ILE A 26 -4.16 17.17 -5.90
C ILE A 26 -3.86 18.65 -5.66
N ALA A 27 -2.94 19.25 -6.42
CA ALA A 27 -2.59 20.66 -6.30
C ALA A 27 -3.74 21.59 -6.68
N THR A 28 -4.53 21.20 -7.69
CA THR A 28 -5.61 22.04 -8.23
C THR A 28 -6.91 21.90 -7.43
N TYR A 29 -7.25 20.65 -7.05
CA TYR A 29 -8.58 20.33 -6.48
C TYR A 29 -8.51 19.78 -5.05
N GLY A 30 -7.32 19.59 -4.50
CA GLY A 30 -7.09 18.88 -3.26
C GLY A 30 -7.29 17.37 -3.42
N TYR A 31 -7.18 16.63 -2.31
CA TYR A 31 -7.37 15.17 -2.31
C TYR A 31 -8.80 14.81 -2.78
N PRO A 32 -8.98 13.87 -3.72
CA PRO A 32 -10.28 13.44 -4.21
C PRO A 32 -10.94 12.49 -3.19
N SER A 33 -11.55 13.09 -2.15
CA SER A 33 -12.28 12.36 -1.12
C SER A 33 -13.60 11.77 -1.65
N ILE A 34 -14.19 10.83 -0.88
CA ILE A 34 -15.50 10.26 -1.20
C ILE A 34 -16.57 11.33 -1.41
N GLU A 35 -16.52 12.41 -0.64
CA GLU A 35 -17.47 13.53 -0.74
C GLU A 35 -17.36 14.28 -2.07
N LYS A 36 -16.14 14.37 -2.64
CA LYS A 36 -15.90 15.10 -3.88
C LYS A 36 -16.16 14.29 -5.14
N VAL A 37 -15.78 13.02 -5.14
CA VAL A 37 -15.71 12.21 -6.37
C VAL A 37 -16.49 10.89 -6.28
N GLY A 38 -17.14 10.62 -5.16
CA GLY A 38 -17.83 9.36 -4.89
C GLY A 38 -16.86 8.23 -4.46
N LYS A 39 -17.43 7.18 -3.88
CA LYS A 39 -16.66 6.08 -3.26
C LYS A 39 -15.76 5.34 -4.25
N GLU A 40 -16.28 4.98 -5.41
CA GLU A 40 -15.53 4.21 -6.41
C GLU A 40 -14.29 4.97 -6.90
N SER A 41 -14.47 6.24 -7.32
CA SER A 41 -13.36 7.08 -7.80
C SER A 41 -12.33 7.34 -6.72
N ALA A 42 -12.75 7.60 -5.47
CA ALA A 42 -11.84 7.81 -4.36
C ALA A 42 -11.03 6.55 -4.05
N THR A 43 -11.66 5.37 -4.06
CA THR A 43 -10.97 4.08 -3.86
C THR A 43 -9.96 3.81 -4.98
N ASN A 44 -10.33 4.07 -6.23
CA ASN A 44 -9.45 3.85 -7.39
C ASN A 44 -8.29 4.87 -7.47
N PHE A 45 -8.40 6.01 -6.80
CA PHE A 45 -7.34 7.02 -6.79
C PHE A 45 -6.17 6.66 -5.87
N PHE A 46 -6.43 6.02 -4.73
CA PHE A 46 -5.40 5.68 -3.75
C PHE A 46 -4.26 4.83 -4.33
N PRO A 47 -4.49 3.78 -5.14
CA PRO A 47 -3.41 3.01 -5.76
C PRO A 47 -2.42 3.82 -6.60
N LEU A 48 -2.85 4.93 -7.19
CA LEU A 48 -1.97 5.82 -7.96
C LEU A 48 -0.94 6.51 -7.06
N ILE A 49 -1.30 6.82 -5.83
CA ILE A 49 -0.40 7.36 -4.81
C ILE A 49 0.47 6.23 -4.24
N GLN A 50 -0.16 5.11 -3.88
CA GLN A 50 0.54 3.96 -3.28
C GLN A 50 1.67 3.44 -4.17
N HIS A 51 1.47 3.40 -5.48
CA HIS A 51 2.43 2.89 -6.45
C HIS A 51 3.32 3.97 -7.10
N ALA A 52 3.34 5.18 -6.57
CA ALA A 52 4.24 6.25 -7.00
C ALA A 52 5.68 6.06 -6.44
N ASP A 53 6.22 4.85 -6.49
CA ASP A 53 7.50 4.46 -5.88
C ASP A 53 8.71 5.24 -6.42
N SER A 54 8.62 5.75 -7.63
CA SER A 54 9.67 6.61 -8.20
C SER A 54 9.69 8.02 -7.60
N ASP A 55 8.73 8.38 -6.75
CA ASP A 55 8.65 9.67 -6.06
C ASP A 55 8.24 9.51 -4.58
N VAL A 56 9.17 9.01 -3.79
CA VAL A 56 8.98 8.77 -2.35
C VAL A 56 8.69 10.07 -1.59
N ASN A 57 9.18 11.22 -2.08
CA ASN A 57 8.86 12.52 -1.46
C ASN A 57 7.38 12.86 -1.64
N PHE A 58 6.83 12.62 -2.83
CA PHE A 58 5.40 12.78 -3.07
C PHE A 58 4.58 11.85 -2.16
N GLN A 59 4.92 10.54 -2.10
CA GLN A 59 4.26 9.60 -1.20
C GLN A 59 4.30 10.07 0.25
N SER A 60 5.46 10.56 0.72
CA SER A 60 5.63 11.03 2.10
C SER A 60 4.78 12.26 2.40
N ASN A 61 4.65 13.19 1.45
CA ASN A 61 3.80 14.37 1.57
C ASN A 61 2.30 14.03 1.60
N MET A 62 1.91 12.88 1.04
CA MET A 62 0.53 12.41 1.07
C MET A 62 0.13 11.76 2.39
N LEU A 63 1.09 11.26 3.20
CA LEU A 63 0.78 10.57 4.46
C LEU A 63 -0.09 11.39 5.42
N PRO A 64 0.21 12.67 5.73
CA PRO A 64 -0.64 13.45 6.63
C PRO A 64 -2.03 13.69 6.06
N ILE A 65 -2.17 13.88 4.75
CA ILE A 65 -3.45 14.06 4.09
C ILE A 65 -4.29 12.78 4.19
N ILE A 66 -3.70 11.62 3.87
CA ILE A 66 -4.38 10.32 3.97
C ILE A 66 -4.76 10.02 5.41
N LYS A 67 -3.89 10.32 6.38
CA LYS A 67 -4.20 10.16 7.80
C LYS A 67 -5.43 10.97 8.21
N GLU A 68 -5.51 12.22 7.79
CA GLU A 68 -6.68 13.08 8.04
C GLU A 68 -7.97 12.49 7.43
N GLN A 69 -7.90 11.93 6.21
CA GLN A 69 -9.05 11.28 5.59
C GLN A 69 -9.49 10.02 6.34
N VAL A 70 -8.53 9.24 6.89
CA VAL A 70 -8.81 8.08 7.76
C VAL A 70 -9.48 8.53 9.06
N GLU A 71 -8.97 9.56 9.72
CA GLU A 71 -9.53 10.11 10.96
C GLU A 71 -10.97 10.64 10.78
N LYS A 72 -11.29 11.12 9.58
CA LYS A 72 -12.65 11.54 9.17
C LYS A 72 -13.55 10.36 8.75
N GLY A 73 -13.03 9.13 8.69
CA GLY A 73 -13.78 7.97 8.24
C GLY A 73 -14.08 7.95 6.72
N LEU A 74 -13.37 8.75 5.93
CA LEU A 74 -13.61 8.91 4.49
C LEU A 74 -12.81 7.90 3.64
N ILE A 75 -11.78 7.29 4.20
CA ILE A 75 -11.03 6.18 3.58
C ILE A 75 -10.68 5.12 4.62
N ASN A 76 -10.27 3.94 4.14
CA ASN A 76 -9.92 2.83 5.00
C ASN A 76 -8.57 3.09 5.71
N GLY A 77 -8.49 2.77 7.02
CA GLY A 77 -7.25 2.86 7.79
C GLY A 77 -6.12 2.00 7.23
N ALA A 78 -6.45 0.88 6.56
CA ALA A 78 -5.48 0.05 5.87
C ALA A 78 -4.70 0.82 4.79
N ASP A 79 -5.33 1.76 4.07
CA ASP A 79 -4.67 2.55 3.02
C ASP A 79 -3.50 3.36 3.60
N TYR A 80 -3.70 3.97 4.77
CA TYR A 80 -2.62 4.65 5.49
C TYR A 80 -1.49 3.69 5.87
N ALA A 81 -1.83 2.52 6.42
CA ALA A 81 -0.83 1.52 6.82
C ALA A 81 -0.02 1.01 5.62
N PHE A 82 -0.67 0.71 4.50
CA PHE A 82 -0.02 0.27 3.26
C PHE A 82 0.96 1.32 2.73
N LEU A 83 0.54 2.58 2.64
CA LEU A 83 1.42 3.66 2.17
C LEU A 83 2.58 3.91 3.13
N TYR A 84 2.30 3.97 4.45
CA TYR A 84 3.33 4.17 5.45
C TYR A 84 4.43 3.10 5.37
N ASP A 85 4.04 1.83 5.40
CA ASP A 85 4.99 0.72 5.39
C ASP A 85 5.77 0.65 4.07
N ARG A 86 5.10 0.92 2.94
CA ARG A 86 5.74 0.95 1.62
C ARG A 86 6.84 2.01 1.56
N ILE A 87 6.58 3.23 2.02
CA ILE A 87 7.58 4.29 2.13
C ILE A 87 8.75 3.85 3.03
N LYS A 88 8.46 3.24 4.18
CA LYS A 88 9.52 2.77 5.09
C LYS A 88 10.39 1.72 4.42
N VAL A 89 9.80 0.71 3.81
CA VAL A 89 10.54 -0.36 3.13
C VAL A 89 11.34 0.18 1.94
N ASN A 90 10.75 1.03 1.10
CA ASN A 90 11.42 1.62 -0.06
C ASN A 90 12.58 2.54 0.31
N THR A 91 12.58 3.05 1.55
CA THR A 91 13.69 3.86 2.12
C THR A 91 14.64 3.07 3.02
N GLY A 92 14.62 1.74 2.96
CA GLY A 92 15.50 0.85 3.75
C GLY A 92 15.18 0.81 5.24
N LYS A 93 14.00 1.28 5.64
CA LYS A 93 13.57 1.31 7.04
C LYS A 93 12.62 0.16 7.36
N LYS A 94 12.53 -0.18 8.65
CA LYS A 94 11.59 -1.18 9.14
C LYS A 94 10.17 -0.64 9.10
N GLN A 95 9.24 -1.46 8.61
CA GLN A 95 7.80 -1.18 8.59
C GLN A 95 7.17 -1.27 9.99
N LEU A 96 5.94 -0.78 10.14
CA LEU A 96 5.26 -0.68 11.44
C LEU A 96 4.04 -1.59 11.54
N TYR A 97 3.34 -1.84 10.45
CA TYR A 97 2.06 -2.57 10.39
C TYR A 97 2.18 -3.96 9.75
N GLY A 98 3.29 -4.28 9.08
CA GLY A 98 3.52 -5.59 8.46
C GLY A 98 2.78 -5.78 7.14
N THR A 99 2.53 -4.71 6.38
CA THR A 99 1.79 -4.77 5.12
C THR A 99 2.65 -5.16 3.93
N GLN A 100 3.97 -4.93 4.01
CA GLN A 100 4.92 -5.27 2.94
C GLN A 100 5.51 -6.64 3.19
N LEU A 101 5.32 -7.54 2.23
CA LEU A 101 5.62 -8.96 2.36
C LEU A 101 6.76 -9.39 1.43
N THR A 102 7.32 -10.52 1.73
CA THR A 102 8.09 -11.40 0.87
C THR A 102 7.59 -12.84 1.06
N TYR A 103 8.05 -13.77 0.22
CA TYR A 103 7.70 -15.18 0.34
C TYR A 103 8.97 -15.98 0.54
N ASN A 104 8.92 -16.95 1.46
CA ASN A 104 10.03 -17.86 1.71
C ASN A 104 10.04 -18.99 0.67
N GLU A 105 11.03 -19.91 0.79
CA GLU A 105 11.19 -21.06 -0.11
C GLU A 105 9.98 -22.01 -0.14
N LYS A 106 9.13 -21.99 0.89
CA LYS A 106 7.89 -22.76 0.98
C LYS A 106 6.67 -21.97 0.50
N HIS A 107 6.89 -20.86 -0.20
CA HIS A 107 5.83 -19.95 -0.67
C HIS A 107 4.92 -19.38 0.43
N ILE A 108 5.42 -19.33 1.66
CA ILE A 108 4.70 -18.76 2.80
C ILE A 108 5.03 -17.26 2.87
N ALA A 109 4.00 -16.44 3.00
CA ALA A 109 4.14 -15.00 3.18
C ALA A 109 4.81 -14.69 4.53
N VAL A 110 5.84 -13.85 4.50
CA VAL A 110 6.52 -13.35 5.69
C VAL A 110 6.63 -11.82 5.61
N PRO A 111 6.44 -11.09 6.70
CA PRO A 111 6.56 -9.64 6.65
C PRO A 111 8.03 -9.24 6.47
N LYS A 112 8.29 -8.24 5.65
CA LYS A 112 9.59 -7.57 5.64
C LYS A 112 9.90 -7.02 7.04
N PRO A 113 11.15 -6.63 7.36
CA PRO A 113 11.56 -6.30 8.72
C PRO A 113 10.61 -5.34 9.45
N LEU A 114 10.07 -5.79 10.59
CA LEU A 114 9.14 -5.04 11.44
C LEU A 114 9.90 -4.28 12.55
N LYS A 115 9.46 -3.05 12.80
CA LYS A 115 9.80 -2.29 14.00
C LYS A 115 8.75 -2.60 15.07
N PHE A 116 9.19 -2.87 16.30
CA PHE A 116 8.29 -3.17 17.42
C PHE A 116 7.29 -4.30 17.11
N LYS A 117 7.80 -5.53 16.90
CA LYS A 117 6.97 -6.72 16.65
C LYS A 117 5.85 -6.87 17.69
N ASN A 118 6.21 -6.69 18.97
CA ASN A 118 5.21 -6.64 20.03
C ASN A 118 4.26 -5.47 19.81
N GLY A 119 2.95 -5.74 19.87
CA GLY A 119 1.93 -4.73 19.66
C GLY A 119 1.59 -4.41 18.20
N VAL A 120 2.10 -5.17 17.21
CA VAL A 120 1.72 -4.98 15.80
C VAL A 120 0.21 -5.14 15.60
N ASN A 121 -0.40 -6.15 16.22
CA ASN A 121 -1.84 -6.40 16.11
C ASN A 121 -2.67 -5.30 16.77
N LYS A 122 -2.19 -4.70 17.87
CA LYS A 122 -2.84 -3.52 18.45
C LYS A 122 -2.88 -2.36 17.46
N ARG A 123 -1.73 -2.03 16.85
CA ARG A 123 -1.65 -0.95 15.84
C ARG A 123 -2.52 -1.22 14.62
N ARG A 124 -2.59 -2.49 14.18
CA ARG A 124 -3.45 -2.90 13.07
C ARG A 124 -4.92 -2.74 13.42
N ALA A 125 -5.32 -3.18 14.61
CA ALA A 125 -6.71 -3.04 15.09
C ALA A 125 -7.15 -1.56 15.21
N GLU A 126 -6.26 -0.66 15.63
CA GLU A 126 -6.51 0.80 15.67
C GLU A 126 -6.85 1.39 14.30
N LEU A 127 -6.43 0.73 13.21
CA LEU A 127 -6.74 1.09 11.83
C LEU A 127 -7.83 0.20 11.19
N GLY A 128 -8.53 -0.60 11.98
CA GLY A 128 -9.57 -1.53 11.49
C GLY A 128 -9.04 -2.69 10.66
N MET A 129 -7.76 -3.03 10.81
CA MET A 129 -7.12 -4.14 10.09
C MET A 129 -7.21 -5.44 10.89
N GLU A 130 -7.32 -6.57 10.19
CA GLU A 130 -7.18 -7.90 10.75
C GLU A 130 -5.81 -8.13 11.40
N SER A 131 -5.65 -9.23 12.18
CA SER A 131 -4.36 -9.59 12.75
C SER A 131 -3.28 -9.79 11.68
N LEU A 132 -2.01 -9.65 12.06
CA LEU A 132 -0.91 -9.91 11.12
C LEU A 132 -0.92 -11.37 10.67
N GLU A 133 -1.22 -12.28 11.57
CA GLU A 133 -1.28 -13.72 11.32
C GLU A 133 -2.35 -14.06 10.28
N ASP A 134 -3.56 -13.52 10.41
CA ASP A 134 -4.65 -13.73 9.44
C ASP A 134 -4.29 -13.15 8.07
N TYR A 135 -3.69 -11.96 8.07
CA TYR A 135 -3.23 -11.32 6.83
C TYR A 135 -2.16 -12.17 6.11
N LEU A 136 -1.18 -12.71 6.84
CA LEU A 136 -0.13 -13.56 6.28
C LEU A 136 -0.69 -14.88 5.74
N ASN A 137 -1.65 -15.49 6.44
CA ASN A 137 -2.31 -16.70 6.00
C ASN A 137 -3.06 -16.45 4.68
N LYS A 138 -3.87 -15.41 4.59
CA LYS A 138 -4.58 -15.03 3.36
C LYS A 138 -3.64 -14.72 2.20
N ALA A 139 -2.56 -13.99 2.47
CA ALA A 139 -1.56 -13.68 1.46
C ALA A 139 -0.84 -14.95 0.96
N THR A 140 -0.58 -15.91 1.84
CA THR A 140 0.01 -17.21 1.50
C THR A 140 -0.92 -18.01 0.58
N GLU A 141 -2.19 -18.12 0.94
CA GLU A 141 -3.20 -18.84 0.15
C GLU A 141 -3.36 -18.20 -1.23
N LEU A 142 -3.50 -16.87 -1.28
CA LEU A 142 -3.63 -16.16 -2.55
C LEU A 142 -2.39 -16.35 -3.44
N HIS A 143 -1.19 -16.27 -2.86
CA HIS A 143 0.06 -16.48 -3.59
C HIS A 143 0.13 -17.88 -4.19
N LYS A 144 -0.27 -18.91 -3.44
CA LYS A 144 -0.30 -20.29 -3.92
C LYS A 144 -1.27 -20.46 -5.08
N ILE A 145 -2.51 -19.96 -4.94
CA ILE A 145 -3.52 -20.02 -6.00
C ILE A 145 -3.03 -19.33 -7.27
N MET A 146 -2.48 -18.12 -7.16
CA MET A 146 -2.01 -17.35 -8.31
C MET A 146 -0.82 -17.99 -9.05
N ASN A 147 -0.03 -18.81 -8.36
CA ASN A 147 1.14 -19.48 -8.93
C ASN A 147 0.90 -20.99 -9.20
N GLY A 148 -0.34 -21.49 -9.03
CA GLY A 148 -0.66 -22.91 -9.25
C GLY A 148 0.09 -23.85 -8.30
N LEU A 149 0.30 -23.42 -7.06
CA LEU A 149 1.01 -24.18 -6.03
C LEU A 149 -0.06 -24.81 -5.09
N ASP A 150 -0.04 -26.12 -4.97
CA ASP A 150 -0.89 -26.89 -4.04
C ASP A 150 -0.29 -26.89 -2.61
#